data_d36d5b2c9208c03f0b45b7d6f614b27a
#
_entry.id   d36d5b2c9208c03f0b45b7d6f614b27a
#
_cell.length_a   1.000
_cell.length_b   1.000
_cell.length_c   1.000
_cell.angle_alpha   90.00
_cell.angle_beta   90.00
_cell.angle_gamma   90.00
#
_symmetry.space_group_name_H-M   'P 1'
#
loop_
_entity.id
_entity.type
_entity.pdbx_description
1 polymer ?
#
loop_
_entity_poly.entity_id
_entity_poly.type
_entity_poly.pdbx_seq_one_letter_code
_entity_poly.pdbx_strand_id
1 'polypeptide(L)'
;IFNGIMTGKLKVRFCGAEFVCLDDVEIGTKVDAVVRPEDVMITTPEQGAVKGVVTSVVFKGVHYEITVESGRNEIVIQTTKSAKVGDKVGLNVEPDGIHIMISETAINKIESSVNRNYALGVFDGKVSCDLTEIVPGSAMKDGVLVDANGEAIDREKIKVIVSILPEDIDMSDDEEAGI
;
A
#
# COMPACT_ATOMS: atom_id res chain seq x y z
N ILE A 1 5.28 6.25 -9.39
CA ILE A 1 4.32 5.92 -8.33
C ILE A 1 5.11 5.72 -7.05
N PHE A 2 4.65 6.31 -5.94
CA PHE A 2 5.31 6.27 -4.65
C PHE A 2 4.32 5.81 -3.57
N ASN A 3 4.71 4.86 -2.74
CA ASN A 3 3.91 4.46 -1.58
C ASN A 3 3.84 5.62 -0.58
N GLY A 4 2.64 5.94 -0.14
CA GLY A 4 2.36 7.06 0.74
C GLY A 4 1.31 6.76 1.80
N ILE A 5 1.07 7.73 2.65
CA ILE A 5 0.02 7.70 3.65
C ILE A 5 -0.61 9.09 3.77
N MET A 6 -1.93 9.15 3.87
CA MET A 6 -2.63 10.41 4.16
C MET A 6 -2.36 10.84 5.60
N THR A 7 -1.78 12.02 5.77
CA THR A 7 -1.40 12.57 7.11
C THR A 7 -2.36 13.62 7.61
N GLY A 8 -3.18 14.17 6.75
CA GLY A 8 -4.16 15.20 7.07
C GLY A 8 -5.12 15.42 5.90
N LYS A 9 -6.08 16.32 6.08
CA LYS A 9 -6.97 16.71 4.98
C LYS A 9 -6.15 17.31 3.84
N LEU A 10 -6.25 16.72 2.64
CA LEU A 10 -5.49 17.12 1.44
C LEU A 10 -3.97 17.09 1.66
N LYS A 11 -3.48 16.19 2.52
CA LYS A 11 -2.05 16.03 2.81
C LYS A 11 -1.63 14.59 2.74
N VAL A 12 -0.59 14.34 1.97
CA VAL A 12 0.00 13.03 1.75
C VAL A 12 1.49 13.05 2.08
N ARG A 13 1.99 11.99 2.69
CA ARG A 13 3.42 11.79 2.93
C ARG A 13 3.94 10.67 2.06
N PHE A 14 4.93 10.97 1.23
CA PHE A 14 5.70 10.00 0.45
C PHE A 14 7.15 10.48 0.27
N CYS A 15 8.07 9.62 -0.08
CA CYS A 15 9.51 9.93 -0.22
C CYS A 15 10.10 10.70 0.99
N GLY A 16 9.55 10.47 2.19
CA GLY A 16 10.02 11.11 3.43
C GLY A 16 9.57 12.56 3.64
N ALA A 17 8.77 13.14 2.74
CA ALA A 17 8.25 14.51 2.83
C ALA A 17 6.71 14.53 2.83
N GLU A 18 6.13 15.63 3.36
CA GLU A 18 4.69 15.89 3.32
C GLU A 18 4.39 16.86 2.19
N PHE A 19 3.37 16.53 1.40
CA PHE A 19 2.88 17.33 0.28
C PHE A 19 1.39 17.63 0.45
N VAL A 20 0.96 18.74 -0.13
CA VAL A 20 -0.45 19.05 -0.33
C VAL A 20 -0.91 18.40 -1.63
N CYS A 21 -2.07 17.77 -1.63
CA CYS A 21 -2.73 17.20 -2.82
C CYS A 21 -4.16 17.74 -2.93
N LEU A 22 -4.85 17.42 -4.03
CA LEU A 22 -6.23 17.86 -4.25
C LEU A 22 -7.26 16.79 -3.90
N ASP A 23 -6.82 15.55 -3.71
CA ASP A 23 -7.68 14.41 -3.42
C ASP A 23 -7.98 14.33 -1.91
N ASP A 24 -9.27 14.33 -1.56
CA ASP A 24 -9.74 14.21 -0.18
C ASP A 24 -9.97 12.73 0.17
N VAL A 25 -8.97 12.12 0.78
CA VAL A 25 -8.98 10.72 1.23
C VAL A 25 -8.82 10.67 2.74
N GLU A 26 -9.42 9.68 3.38
CA GLU A 26 -9.40 9.51 4.83
C GLU A 26 -7.98 9.47 5.40
N ILE A 27 -7.78 10.18 6.51
CA ILE A 27 -6.47 10.27 7.19
C ILE A 27 -6.05 8.87 7.69
N GLY A 28 -4.79 8.51 7.48
CA GLY A 28 -4.24 7.20 7.84
C GLY A 28 -4.36 6.16 6.73
N THR A 29 -5.08 6.47 5.62
CA THR A 29 -5.17 5.57 4.48
C THR A 29 -3.81 5.44 3.80
N LYS A 30 -3.39 4.20 3.52
CA LYS A 30 -2.25 3.92 2.65
C LYS A 30 -2.64 4.19 1.21
N VAL A 31 -1.80 4.91 0.51
CA VAL A 31 -2.09 5.40 -0.85
C VAL A 31 -0.86 5.25 -1.74
N ASP A 32 -1.12 5.19 -3.03
CA ASP A 32 -0.12 5.33 -4.07
C ASP A 32 -0.19 6.76 -4.61
N ALA A 33 0.85 7.54 -4.34
CA ALA A 33 1.00 8.87 -4.91
C ALA A 33 1.56 8.75 -6.33
N VAL A 34 0.74 9.06 -7.30
CA VAL A 34 1.10 9.08 -8.72
C VAL A 34 1.53 10.48 -9.09
N VAL A 35 2.78 10.63 -9.48
CA VAL A 35 3.37 11.88 -9.94
C VAL A 35 4.00 11.65 -11.31
N ARG A 36 3.71 12.52 -12.25
CA ARG A 36 4.31 12.44 -13.59
C ARG A 36 5.71 13.04 -13.56
N PRO A 37 6.65 12.52 -14.35
CA PRO A 37 8.02 13.04 -14.41
C PRO A 37 8.11 14.53 -14.74
N GLU A 38 7.18 15.06 -15.54
CA GLU A 38 7.10 16.46 -15.93
C GLU A 38 6.58 17.39 -14.83
N ASP A 39 5.83 16.84 -13.84
CA ASP A 39 5.28 17.62 -12.73
C ASP A 39 6.26 17.77 -11.57
N VAL A 40 7.41 17.07 -11.63
CA VAL A 40 8.47 17.21 -10.61
C VAL A 40 9.37 18.38 -10.94
N MET A 41 9.42 19.34 -10.06
CA MET A 41 10.25 20.53 -10.20
C MET A 41 11.58 20.38 -9.47
N ILE A 42 12.68 20.67 -10.19
CA ILE A 42 14.02 20.75 -9.60
C ILE A 42 14.24 22.16 -9.05
N THR A 43 14.69 22.24 -7.81
CA THR A 43 15.04 23.48 -7.10
C THR A 43 16.33 23.30 -6.30
N THR A 44 16.69 24.30 -5.50
CA THR A 44 17.83 24.17 -4.58
C THR A 44 17.49 23.21 -3.42
N PRO A 45 18.48 22.55 -2.80
CA PRO A 45 18.24 21.62 -1.69
C PRO A 45 17.50 22.25 -0.49
N GLU A 46 17.63 23.57 -0.31
CA GLU A 46 17.00 24.31 0.79
C GLU A 46 15.51 24.55 0.56
N GLN A 47 15.11 24.65 -0.71
CA GLN A 47 13.73 24.96 -1.12
C GLN A 47 12.91 23.70 -1.46
N GLY A 48 13.57 22.55 -1.67
CA GLY A 48 12.91 21.31 -2.01
C GLY A 48 12.32 20.60 -0.79
N ALA A 49 11.12 20.04 -0.95
CA ALA A 49 10.51 19.17 0.05
C ALA A 49 11.28 17.83 0.16
N VAL A 50 11.70 17.29 -0.97
CA VAL A 50 12.56 16.09 -1.04
C VAL A 50 13.95 16.50 -1.50
N LYS A 51 14.99 16.00 -0.82
CA LYS A 51 16.39 16.26 -1.17
C LYS A 51 17.02 15.03 -1.80
N GLY A 52 17.79 15.21 -2.85
CA GLY A 52 18.46 14.11 -3.52
C GLY A 52 19.71 14.50 -4.26
N VAL A 53 20.32 13.51 -4.89
CA VAL A 53 21.53 13.66 -5.72
C VAL A 53 21.21 13.18 -7.12
N VAL A 54 21.60 13.97 -8.12
CA VAL A 54 21.45 13.60 -9.53
C VAL A 54 22.37 12.45 -9.87
N THR A 55 21.81 11.33 -10.33
CA THR A 55 22.58 10.13 -10.73
C THR A 55 22.66 9.93 -12.23
N SER A 56 21.68 10.46 -12.99
CA SER A 56 21.68 10.38 -14.45
C SER A 56 21.09 11.63 -15.07
N VAL A 57 21.60 12.02 -16.24
CA VAL A 57 21.08 13.12 -17.07
C VAL A 57 21.15 12.68 -18.52
N VAL A 58 20.00 12.58 -19.18
CA VAL A 58 19.89 12.17 -20.59
C VAL A 58 19.10 13.22 -21.35
N PHE A 59 19.67 13.77 -22.43
CA PHE A 59 18.95 14.67 -23.32
C PHE A 59 18.12 13.89 -24.34
N LYS A 60 16.81 14.11 -24.36
CA LYS A 60 15.84 13.44 -25.23
C LYS A 60 15.43 14.29 -26.47
N GLY A 61 16.26 15.26 -26.84
CA GLY A 61 16.06 16.12 -28.01
C GLY A 61 15.32 17.42 -27.72
N VAL A 62 14.32 17.41 -26.83
CA VAL A 62 13.52 18.60 -26.45
C VAL A 62 13.52 18.85 -24.94
N HIS A 63 13.82 17.85 -24.15
CA HIS A 63 13.91 17.93 -22.68
C HIS A 63 15.04 17.03 -22.17
N TYR A 64 15.39 17.21 -20.92
CA TYR A 64 16.27 16.31 -20.18
C TYR A 64 15.42 15.35 -19.36
N GLU A 65 15.79 14.09 -19.35
CA GLU A 65 15.37 13.10 -18.39
C GLU A 65 16.47 13.00 -17.35
N ILE A 66 16.11 13.34 -16.12
CA ILE A 66 17.05 13.42 -14.99
C ILE A 66 16.60 12.42 -13.95
N THR A 67 17.51 11.58 -13.50
CA THR A 67 17.27 10.67 -12.38
C THR A 67 17.91 11.22 -11.12
N VAL A 68 17.13 11.28 -10.05
CA VAL A 68 17.55 11.74 -8.73
C VAL A 68 17.34 10.65 -7.71
N GLU A 69 18.40 10.30 -6.98
CA GLU A 69 18.32 9.42 -5.81
C GLU A 69 18.01 10.22 -4.54
N SER A 70 16.97 9.79 -3.80
CA SER A 70 16.60 10.31 -2.50
C SER A 70 16.35 9.15 -1.52
N GLY A 71 17.32 8.85 -0.68
CA GLY A 71 17.25 7.71 0.22
C GLY A 71 17.17 6.37 -0.54
N ARG A 72 16.02 5.70 -0.47
CA ARG A 72 15.76 4.45 -1.21
C ARG A 72 14.93 4.66 -2.47
N ASN A 73 14.57 5.91 -2.77
CA ASN A 73 13.72 6.23 -3.91
C ASN A 73 14.55 6.74 -5.07
N GLU A 74 14.24 6.26 -6.25
CA GLU A 74 14.71 6.79 -7.52
C GLU A 74 13.57 7.59 -8.15
N ILE A 75 13.83 8.86 -8.47
CA ILE A 75 12.83 9.80 -8.98
C ILE A 75 13.27 10.25 -10.35
N VAL A 76 12.48 9.94 -11.36
CA VAL A 76 12.69 10.36 -12.75
C VAL A 76 11.95 11.67 -12.98
N ILE A 77 12.63 12.63 -13.61
CA ILE A 77 12.16 14.00 -13.85
C ILE A 77 12.32 14.31 -15.33
N GLN A 78 11.32 14.94 -15.93
CA GLN A 78 11.41 15.51 -17.28
C GLN A 78 11.36 17.03 -17.18
N THR A 79 12.43 17.69 -17.64
CA THR A 79 12.56 19.15 -17.51
C THR A 79 13.37 19.74 -18.67
N THR A 80 13.15 21.01 -18.98
CA THR A 80 14.00 21.78 -19.91
C THR A 80 15.25 22.37 -19.24
N LYS A 81 15.34 22.30 -17.90
CA LYS A 81 16.50 22.75 -17.14
C LYS A 81 17.56 21.66 -17.12
N SER A 82 18.81 22.03 -17.37
CA SER A 82 19.92 21.08 -17.24
C SER A 82 20.41 20.98 -15.79
N ALA A 83 20.88 19.77 -15.42
CA ALA A 83 21.62 19.52 -14.19
C ALA A 83 22.84 18.68 -14.52
N LYS A 84 23.72 18.47 -13.55
CA LYS A 84 24.90 17.61 -13.71
C LYS A 84 24.81 16.43 -12.75
N VAL A 85 25.32 15.29 -13.16
CA VAL A 85 25.48 14.14 -12.29
C VAL A 85 26.33 14.54 -11.09
N GLY A 86 25.86 14.21 -9.89
CA GLY A 86 26.47 14.61 -8.62
C GLY A 86 25.91 15.89 -8.01
N ASP A 87 25.08 16.65 -8.74
CA ASP A 87 24.44 17.85 -8.17
C ASP A 87 23.49 17.45 -7.04
N LYS A 88 23.55 18.19 -5.92
CA LYS A 88 22.56 18.09 -4.84
C LYS A 88 21.39 19.00 -5.19
N VAL A 89 20.22 18.44 -5.24
CA VAL A 89 19.00 19.13 -5.65
C VAL A 89 17.87 18.95 -4.64
N GLY A 90 16.94 19.89 -4.66
CA GLY A 90 15.64 19.78 -4.03
C GLY A 90 14.57 19.49 -5.06
N LEU A 91 13.55 18.74 -4.67
CA LEU A 91 12.43 18.40 -5.51
C LEU A 91 11.12 18.86 -4.87
N ASN A 92 10.25 19.44 -5.67
CA ASN A 92 8.89 19.82 -5.30
C ASN A 92 7.90 19.32 -6.35
N VAL A 93 6.66 19.15 -5.93
CA VAL A 93 5.52 18.88 -6.81
C VAL A 93 4.39 19.80 -6.38
N GLU A 94 3.73 20.44 -7.34
CA GLU A 94 2.53 21.23 -7.07
C GLU A 94 1.35 20.31 -6.71
N PRO A 95 0.35 20.80 -5.95
CA PRO A 95 -0.77 19.96 -5.50
C PRO A 95 -1.57 19.26 -6.61
N ASP A 96 -1.67 19.88 -7.77
CA ASP A 96 -2.37 19.36 -8.96
C ASP A 96 -1.54 18.33 -9.75
N GLY A 97 -0.23 18.26 -9.51
CA GLY A 97 0.65 17.22 -10.05
C GLY A 97 0.67 15.93 -9.24
N ILE A 98 -0.04 15.87 -8.11
CA ILE A 98 -0.11 14.68 -7.25
C ILE A 98 -1.51 14.07 -7.34
N HIS A 99 -1.61 12.87 -7.89
CA HIS A 99 -2.84 12.09 -7.94
C HIS A 99 -2.80 10.97 -6.92
N ILE A 100 -3.82 10.90 -6.06
CA ILE A 100 -3.89 9.89 -5.01
C ILE A 100 -4.75 8.72 -5.49
N MET A 101 -4.16 7.55 -5.53
CA MET A 101 -4.87 6.29 -5.67
C MET A 101 -4.85 5.60 -4.30
N ILE A 102 -6.01 5.12 -3.86
CA ILE A 102 -6.03 4.27 -2.67
C ILE A 102 -5.14 3.08 -3.03
N SER A 103 -4.07 2.89 -2.25
CA SER A 103 -3.20 1.73 -2.48
C SER A 103 -4.07 0.51 -2.22
N GLU A 104 -4.65 0.00 -3.30
CA GLU A 104 -5.05 -1.37 -3.35
C GLU A 104 -3.74 -2.20 -3.38
N THR A 105 -3.10 -2.36 -2.24
CA THR A 105 -2.76 -3.72 -1.88
C THR A 105 -4.14 -4.35 -1.83
N ALA A 106 -4.57 -4.89 -2.96
CA ALA A 106 -5.88 -5.50 -3.11
C ALA A 106 -5.88 -6.72 -2.18
N ILE A 107 -6.07 -6.43 -0.91
CA ILE A 107 -6.36 -7.47 0.06
C ILE A 107 -7.82 -7.74 -0.20
N ASN A 108 -8.10 -8.81 -0.92
CA ASN A 108 -9.46 -9.31 -1.01
C ASN A 108 -9.91 -9.61 0.42
N LYS A 109 -10.75 -8.75 0.97
CA LYS A 109 -11.32 -8.91 2.30
C LYS A 109 -12.64 -9.66 2.16
N ILE A 110 -12.69 -10.84 2.68
CA ILE A 110 -13.90 -11.66 2.71
C ILE A 110 -14.36 -11.73 4.16
N GLU A 111 -15.52 -11.16 4.45
CA GLU A 111 -16.14 -11.36 5.75
C GLU A 111 -16.63 -12.81 5.84
N SER A 112 -16.24 -13.49 6.87
CA SER A 112 -16.60 -14.89 7.10
C SER A 112 -17.12 -15.09 8.51
N SER A 113 -17.99 -16.08 8.65
CA SER A 113 -18.51 -16.54 9.92
C SER A 113 -17.92 -17.90 10.28
N VAL A 114 -17.86 -18.14 11.58
CA VAL A 114 -17.36 -19.40 12.12
C VAL A 114 -18.51 -20.42 12.19
N ASN A 115 -18.33 -21.58 11.60
CA ASN A 115 -19.32 -22.67 11.63
C ASN A 115 -19.36 -23.38 13.01
N ARG A 116 -20.23 -24.39 13.13
CA ARG A 116 -20.43 -25.17 14.38
C ARG A 116 -19.15 -25.89 14.84
N ASN A 117 -18.21 -26.14 13.96
CA ASN A 117 -16.96 -26.84 14.25
C ASN A 117 -15.78 -25.88 14.42
N TYR A 118 -16.05 -24.58 14.62
CA TYR A 118 -15.03 -23.53 14.68
C TYR A 118 -14.12 -23.47 13.46
N ALA A 119 -14.63 -23.88 12.30
CA ALA A 119 -13.95 -23.70 11.02
C ALA A 119 -14.50 -22.49 10.27
N LEU A 120 -13.65 -21.82 9.52
CA LEU A 120 -14.03 -20.70 8.66
C LEU A 120 -14.83 -21.21 7.45
N GLY A 121 -15.98 -20.61 7.20
CA GLY A 121 -16.85 -20.93 6.07
C GLY A 121 -16.48 -20.18 4.78
N VAL A 122 -15.20 -20.04 4.45
CA VAL A 122 -14.74 -19.37 3.23
C VAL A 122 -14.65 -20.40 2.10
N PHE A 123 -15.01 -20.00 0.88
CA PHE A 123 -15.00 -20.85 -0.30
C PHE A 123 -15.76 -22.17 -0.11
N ASP A 124 -17.03 -22.05 0.32
CA ASP A 124 -17.91 -23.22 0.59
C ASP A 124 -17.31 -24.23 1.58
N GLY A 125 -16.53 -23.75 2.54
CA GLY A 125 -15.91 -24.58 3.57
C GLY A 125 -14.64 -25.33 3.12
N LYS A 126 -14.12 -25.03 1.94
CA LYS A 126 -12.86 -25.62 1.44
C LYS A 126 -11.62 -25.13 2.18
N VAL A 127 -11.68 -23.95 2.80
CA VAL A 127 -10.62 -23.44 3.65
C VAL A 127 -11.02 -23.63 5.11
N SER A 128 -10.28 -24.44 5.83
CA SER A 128 -10.40 -24.61 7.27
C SER A 128 -9.24 -23.92 7.96
N CYS A 129 -9.53 -23.05 8.92
CA CYS A 129 -8.53 -22.39 9.74
C CYS A 129 -8.73 -22.80 11.19
N ASP A 130 -7.64 -23.13 11.89
CA ASP A 130 -7.70 -23.43 13.33
C ASP A 130 -7.84 -22.11 14.10
N LEU A 131 -8.98 -21.95 14.77
CA LEU A 131 -9.24 -20.72 15.53
C LEU A 131 -8.35 -20.57 16.77
N THR A 132 -7.72 -21.65 17.26
CA THR A 132 -6.77 -21.54 18.35
C THR A 132 -5.50 -20.78 17.95
N GLU A 133 -5.15 -20.79 16.67
CA GLU A 133 -4.03 -20.01 16.13
C GLU A 133 -4.41 -18.55 15.91
N ILE A 134 -5.70 -18.26 15.63
CA ILE A 134 -6.19 -16.91 15.31
C ILE A 134 -6.56 -16.12 16.56
N VAL A 135 -7.12 -16.80 17.58
CA VAL A 135 -7.54 -16.15 18.83
C VAL A 135 -6.49 -16.38 19.90
N PRO A 136 -5.63 -15.38 20.20
CA PRO A 136 -4.55 -15.57 21.16
C PRO A 136 -5.02 -16.01 22.55
N GLY A 137 -4.41 -17.06 23.08
CA GLY A 137 -4.72 -17.56 24.41
C GLY A 137 -5.98 -18.42 24.50
N SER A 138 -6.62 -18.74 23.36
CA SER A 138 -7.73 -19.68 23.32
C SER A 138 -7.27 -21.14 23.21
N ALA A 139 -8.14 -22.08 23.63
CA ALA A 139 -7.91 -23.51 23.50
C ALA A 139 -9.24 -24.24 23.25
N MET A 140 -9.19 -25.39 22.58
CA MET A 140 -10.35 -26.26 22.44
C MET A 140 -10.52 -27.14 23.66
N LYS A 141 -11.70 -27.08 24.32
CA LYS A 141 -12.12 -28.00 25.40
C LYS A 141 -13.48 -28.57 25.06
N ASP A 142 -13.55 -29.88 24.99
CA ASP A 142 -14.81 -30.64 24.74
C ASP A 142 -15.59 -30.14 23.50
N GLY A 143 -14.85 -29.69 22.45
CA GLY A 143 -15.44 -29.18 21.22
C GLY A 143 -15.93 -27.72 21.31
N VAL A 144 -15.58 -27.01 22.38
CA VAL A 144 -15.90 -25.59 22.58
C VAL A 144 -14.60 -24.78 22.66
N LEU A 145 -14.52 -23.66 21.95
CA LEU A 145 -13.41 -22.74 22.07
C LEU A 145 -13.56 -21.95 23.38
N VAL A 146 -12.54 -21.99 24.22
CA VAL A 146 -12.49 -21.27 25.51
C VAL A 146 -11.36 -20.26 25.50
N ASP A 147 -11.52 -19.18 26.25
CA ASP A 147 -10.48 -18.16 26.47
C ASP A 147 -9.41 -18.62 27.51
N ALA A 148 -8.45 -17.75 27.79
CA ALA A 148 -7.40 -18.00 28.78
C ALA A 148 -7.93 -18.24 30.21
N ASN A 149 -9.16 -17.84 30.52
CA ASN A 149 -9.81 -18.04 31.81
C ASN A 149 -10.67 -19.31 31.83
N GLY A 150 -10.80 -20.00 30.68
CA GLY A 150 -11.63 -21.18 30.53
C GLY A 150 -13.11 -20.88 30.27
N GLU A 151 -13.48 -19.63 29.94
CA GLU A 151 -14.83 -19.25 29.57
C GLU A 151 -15.07 -19.51 28.09
N ALA A 152 -16.29 -20.02 27.75
CA ALA A 152 -16.67 -20.31 26.38
C ALA A 152 -16.75 -19.03 25.53
N ILE A 153 -16.06 -19.02 24.42
CA ILE A 153 -16.11 -17.94 23.45
C ILE A 153 -17.33 -18.14 22.54
N ASP A 154 -18.22 -17.16 22.53
CA ASP A 154 -19.42 -17.19 21.70
C ASP A 154 -19.04 -17.02 20.23
N ARG A 155 -19.16 -18.10 19.45
CA ARG A 155 -18.80 -18.15 18.03
C ARG A 155 -19.56 -17.13 17.16
N GLU A 156 -20.79 -16.77 17.54
CA GLU A 156 -21.61 -15.80 16.78
C GLU A 156 -21.07 -14.38 16.89
N LYS A 157 -20.24 -14.13 17.91
CA LYS A 157 -19.53 -12.86 18.11
C LYS A 157 -18.17 -12.82 17.45
N ILE A 158 -17.65 -13.95 16.97
CA ILE A 158 -16.37 -14.00 16.27
C ILE A 158 -16.60 -13.51 14.84
N LYS A 159 -16.09 -12.31 14.54
CA LYS A 159 -16.02 -11.80 13.17
C LYS A 159 -14.61 -12.04 12.65
N VAL A 160 -14.48 -12.75 11.56
CA VAL A 160 -13.19 -13.02 10.91
C VAL A 160 -13.18 -12.34 9.56
N ILE A 161 -12.12 -11.59 9.30
CA ILE A 161 -11.83 -11.01 8.01
C ILE A 161 -10.67 -11.81 7.44
N VAL A 162 -10.92 -12.56 6.37
CA VAL A 162 -9.87 -13.24 5.61
C VAL A 162 -9.30 -12.27 4.61
N SER A 163 -8.01 -12.05 4.69
CA SER A 163 -7.27 -11.17 3.76
C SER A 163 -6.40 -12.05 2.86
N ILE A 164 -6.60 -11.97 1.56
CA ILE A 164 -5.83 -12.72 0.56
C ILE A 164 -5.12 -11.72 -0.34
N LEU A 165 -3.80 -11.82 -0.44
CA LEU A 165 -3.02 -11.01 -1.36
C LEU A 165 -3.26 -11.48 -2.80
N PRO A 166 -3.27 -10.57 -3.80
CA PRO A 166 -3.47 -10.96 -5.19
C PRO A 166 -2.43 -11.95 -5.71
N GLU A 167 -1.20 -11.84 -5.23
CA GLU A 167 -0.11 -12.76 -5.56
C GLU A 167 -0.28 -14.18 -5.00
N ASP A 168 -1.15 -14.34 -3.99
CA ASP A 168 -1.47 -15.64 -3.38
C ASP A 168 -2.67 -16.33 -4.07
N ILE A 169 -3.28 -15.66 -5.06
CA ILE A 169 -4.38 -16.22 -5.86
C ILE A 169 -3.79 -16.81 -7.14
N ASP A 170 -3.70 -18.15 -7.18
CA ASP A 170 -3.39 -18.87 -8.40
C ASP A 170 -4.71 -19.11 -9.19
N MET A 171 -4.81 -18.45 -10.35
CA MET A 171 -5.90 -18.69 -11.29
C MET A 171 -5.46 -19.79 -12.26
N SER A 172 -5.69 -21.03 -11.89
CA SER A 172 -5.53 -22.14 -12.83
C SER A 172 -6.69 -22.14 -13.84
N ASP A 173 -6.36 -22.11 -15.12
CA ASP A 173 -7.32 -22.28 -16.24
C ASP A 173 -7.79 -23.75 -16.39
N ASP A 174 -7.94 -24.50 -15.31
CA ASP A 174 -8.48 -25.84 -15.39
C ASP A 174 -9.99 -25.81 -15.66
N GLU A 175 -10.34 -25.76 -16.94
CA GLU A 175 -11.72 -25.96 -17.47
C GLU A 175 -12.30 -27.34 -17.18
N GLU A 176 -11.69 -28.19 -16.36
CA GLU A 176 -12.13 -29.58 -16.12
C GLU A 176 -12.83 -29.84 -14.79
N ALA A 177 -13.44 -28.86 -14.15
CA ALA A 177 -14.26 -29.12 -12.96
C ALA A 177 -15.73 -28.70 -13.12
N GLY A 178 -16.31 -28.99 -14.26
CA GLY A 178 -17.71 -28.71 -14.57
C GLY A 178 -18.44 -29.90 -15.14
N ILE A 179 -18.71 -30.92 -14.31
CA ILE A 179 -19.84 -31.85 -14.51
C ILE A 179 -20.43 -32.19 -13.13
#